data_c4c5605d6b9355488b80e8078bc9b9ea
#
_entry.id   c4c5605d6b9355488b80e8078bc9b9ea
#
_cell.length_a   1.000
_cell.length_b   1.000
_cell.length_c   1.000
_cell.angle_alpha   90.00
_cell.angle_beta   90.00
_cell.angle_gamma   90.00
#
_symmetry.space_group_name_H-M   'P 1'
#
loop_
_entity.id
_entity.type
_entity.pdbx_description
1 polymer ?
#
loop_
_entity_poly.entity_id
_entity_poly.type
_entity_poly.pdbx_seq_one_letter_code
_entity_poly.pdbx_strand_id
1 'polypeptide(L)'
;RVIVLNETPQWQIPTTLWDKNYRLAVMKAKRKICLSPLICKYVKNGKFFPCTVADSIYNIGVADYPEDYIELDPKLSRKDVRAAIHRLLNRPYFDSCRHCEGEGGNTGVTAIAGVQGFYEVVKAPALPAEKIHG
;
A
#
# COMPACT_ATOMS: atom_id res chain seq x y z
N ARG A 1 13.27 -2.41 36.40
CA ARG A 1 14.30 -2.75 35.41
C ARG A 1 14.03 -1.87 34.21
N VAL A 2 14.85 -0.88 33.96
CA VAL A 2 14.75 0.00 32.78
C VAL A 2 15.50 -0.69 31.66
N ILE A 3 14.79 -1.00 30.58
CA ILE A 3 15.42 -1.49 29.36
C ILE A 3 15.77 -0.24 28.53
N VAL A 4 17.04 0.07 28.44
CA VAL A 4 17.54 1.12 27.54
C VAL A 4 17.76 0.46 26.18
N LEU A 5 16.90 0.76 25.22
CA LEU A 5 17.14 0.40 23.83
C LEU A 5 18.13 1.41 23.27
N ASN A 6 19.37 1.00 23.10
CA ASN A 6 20.45 1.84 22.57
C ASN A 6 20.36 2.10 21.06
N GLU A 7 19.41 1.47 20.37
CA GLU A 7 19.23 1.66 18.95
C GLU A 7 17.84 2.25 18.69
N THR A 8 17.81 3.44 18.11
CA THR A 8 16.57 3.98 17.55
C THR A 8 16.16 3.08 16.39
N PRO A 9 14.94 2.52 16.41
CA PRO A 9 14.49 1.69 15.30
C PRO A 9 14.55 2.51 14.02
N GLN A 10 15.23 1.98 13.01
CA GLN A 10 15.28 2.61 11.70
C GLN A 10 13.89 2.52 11.07
N TRP A 11 13.34 3.68 10.70
CA TRP A 11 12.08 3.74 10.01
C TRP A 11 12.27 3.28 8.56
N GLN A 12 11.54 2.25 8.18
CA GLN A 12 11.50 1.81 6.78
C GLN A 12 10.36 2.53 6.06
N ILE A 13 10.60 2.97 4.83
CA ILE A 13 9.56 3.50 3.96
C ILE A 13 9.14 2.38 3.00
N PRO A 14 8.13 1.58 3.35
CA PRO A 14 7.72 0.46 2.52
C PRO A 14 6.92 0.89 1.29
N THR A 15 6.47 2.15 1.24
CA THR A 15 5.51 2.65 0.25
C THR A 15 6.00 3.94 -0.37
N THR A 16 5.79 4.10 -1.68
CA THR A 16 6.06 5.34 -2.43
C THR A 16 4.79 5.85 -3.11
N LEU A 17 4.75 7.16 -3.38
CA LEU A 17 3.65 7.77 -4.12
C LEU A 17 3.73 7.51 -5.63
N TRP A 18 4.90 7.16 -6.14
CA TRP A 18 5.11 6.88 -7.56
C TRP A 18 5.09 5.38 -7.85
N ASP A 19 4.64 5.03 -9.07
CA ASP A 19 4.74 3.68 -9.59
C ASP A 19 6.21 3.32 -9.82
N LYS A 20 6.64 2.21 -9.28
CA LYS A 20 8.01 1.70 -9.42
C LYS A 20 8.20 0.88 -10.71
N ASN A 21 7.18 0.78 -11.55
CA ASN A 21 7.18 0.04 -12.81
C ASN A 21 7.64 -1.42 -12.67
N TYR A 22 7.26 -2.05 -11.57
CA TYR A 22 7.60 -3.45 -11.36
C TYR A 22 6.96 -4.36 -12.40
N ARG A 23 7.76 -5.26 -12.95
CA ARG A 23 7.25 -6.35 -13.76
C ARG A 23 6.31 -7.23 -12.94
N LEU A 24 5.30 -7.79 -13.60
CA LEU A 24 4.29 -8.65 -12.96
C LEU A 24 4.91 -9.79 -12.14
N ALA A 25 5.99 -10.39 -12.62
CA ALA A 25 6.71 -11.45 -11.92
C ALA A 25 7.24 -10.98 -10.55
N VAL A 26 7.73 -9.73 -10.48
CA VAL A 26 8.24 -9.13 -9.23
C VAL A 26 7.09 -8.91 -8.25
N MET A 27 5.97 -8.34 -8.69
CA MET A 27 4.79 -8.15 -7.85
C MET A 27 4.26 -9.48 -7.28
N LYS A 28 4.18 -10.51 -8.12
CA LYS A 28 3.79 -11.86 -7.68
C LYS A 28 4.77 -12.45 -6.66
N ALA A 29 6.06 -12.27 -6.86
CA ALA A 29 7.08 -12.74 -5.92
C ALA A 29 6.96 -12.03 -4.56
N LYS A 30 6.82 -10.71 -4.56
CA LYS A 30 6.59 -9.90 -3.34
C LYS A 30 5.31 -10.34 -2.62
N ARG A 31 4.22 -10.55 -3.35
CA ARG A 31 2.94 -10.97 -2.77
C ARG A 31 3.02 -12.31 -2.05
N LYS A 32 3.83 -13.26 -2.52
CA LYS A 32 4.00 -14.57 -1.90
C LYS A 32 4.57 -14.52 -0.49
N ILE A 33 5.43 -13.55 -0.21
CA ILE A 33 6.09 -13.39 1.10
C ILE A 33 5.47 -12.28 1.95
N CYS A 34 4.52 -11.53 1.40
CA CYS A 34 3.89 -10.39 2.08
C CYS A 34 2.87 -10.88 3.12
N LEU A 35 3.07 -10.50 4.37
CA LEU A 35 2.17 -10.80 5.48
C LEU A 35 1.03 -9.80 5.64
N SER A 36 1.14 -8.58 5.06
CA SER A 36 0.15 -7.52 5.21
C SER A 36 -1.28 -7.98 4.97
N PRO A 37 -1.62 -8.71 3.91
CA PRO A 37 -2.99 -9.17 3.70
C PRO A 37 -3.48 -10.18 4.75
N LEU A 38 -2.61 -10.72 5.57
CA LEU A 38 -2.98 -11.59 6.68
C LEU A 38 -3.30 -10.80 7.95
N ILE A 39 -2.54 -9.73 8.21
CA ILE A 39 -2.55 -9.00 9.50
C ILE A 39 -3.09 -7.57 9.40
N CYS A 40 -2.97 -6.90 8.26
CA CYS A 40 -3.26 -5.47 8.08
C CYS A 40 -4.39 -5.22 7.08
N LYS A 41 -5.60 -5.66 7.40
CA LYS A 41 -6.80 -5.39 6.58
C LYS A 41 -7.52 -4.14 7.08
N TYR A 42 -8.13 -3.40 6.16
CA TYR A 42 -8.82 -2.16 6.47
C TYR A 42 -10.24 -2.14 5.93
N VAL A 43 -11.14 -1.56 6.71
CA VAL A 43 -12.47 -1.16 6.25
C VAL A 43 -12.57 0.34 6.42
N LYS A 44 -12.78 1.05 5.32
CA LYS A 44 -12.88 2.50 5.32
C LYS A 44 -13.83 2.97 4.22
N ASN A 45 -14.72 3.89 4.56
CA ASN A 45 -15.66 4.49 3.61
C ASN A 45 -16.46 3.44 2.79
N GLY A 46 -16.92 2.37 3.44
CA GLY A 46 -17.66 1.32 2.77
C GLY A 46 -16.83 0.39 1.86
N LYS A 47 -15.52 0.48 1.91
CA LYS A 47 -14.61 -0.37 1.14
C LYS A 47 -13.75 -1.24 2.06
N PHE A 48 -13.51 -2.46 1.62
CA PHE A 48 -12.55 -3.38 2.26
C PHE A 48 -11.26 -3.43 1.46
N PHE A 49 -10.15 -3.12 2.09
CA PHE A 49 -8.81 -3.16 1.49
C PHE A 49 -7.98 -4.31 2.06
N PRO A 50 -7.19 -5.01 1.23
CA PRO A 50 -6.41 -6.17 1.65
C PRO A 50 -5.17 -5.82 2.46
N CYS A 51 -4.68 -4.58 2.36
CA CYS A 51 -3.49 -4.11 3.07
C CYS A 51 -3.47 -2.58 3.19
N THR A 52 -2.58 -2.08 4.04
CA THR A 52 -2.35 -0.64 4.29
C THR A 52 -2.00 0.13 3.02
N VAL A 53 -1.18 -0.47 2.14
CA VAL A 53 -0.74 0.21 0.92
C VAL A 53 -1.90 0.46 -0.02
N ALA A 54 -2.76 -0.55 -0.24
CA ALA A 54 -3.95 -0.41 -1.08
C ALA A 54 -4.89 0.68 -0.53
N ASP A 55 -5.13 0.68 0.79
CA ASP A 55 -5.91 1.72 1.46
C ASP A 55 -5.29 3.11 1.28
N SER A 56 -3.99 3.24 1.56
CA SER A 56 -3.29 4.52 1.50
C SER A 56 -3.27 5.11 0.09
N ILE A 57 -2.87 4.33 -0.92
CA ILE A 57 -2.79 4.77 -2.32
C ILE A 57 -4.15 5.28 -2.81
N TYR A 58 -5.23 4.56 -2.49
CA TYR A 58 -6.59 4.98 -2.82
C TYR A 58 -6.99 6.27 -2.09
N ASN A 59 -6.87 6.30 -0.75
CA ASN A 59 -7.42 7.38 0.07
C ASN A 59 -6.66 8.70 -0.05
N ILE A 60 -5.38 8.69 -0.40
CA ILE A 60 -4.60 9.91 -0.67
C ILE A 60 -4.70 10.35 -2.13
N GLY A 61 -5.44 9.63 -2.97
CA GLY A 61 -5.70 10.00 -4.36
C GLY A 61 -4.52 9.80 -5.31
N VAL A 62 -3.58 8.90 -4.99
CA VAL A 62 -2.46 8.56 -5.87
C VAL A 62 -2.91 7.76 -7.07
N ALA A 63 -3.71 6.72 -6.83
CA ALA A 63 -4.30 5.89 -7.88
C ALA A 63 -5.56 5.18 -7.37
N ASP A 64 -6.47 4.88 -8.28
CA ASP A 64 -7.61 4.01 -8.04
C ASP A 64 -7.38 2.67 -8.76
N TYR A 65 -7.27 1.60 -7.97
CA TYR A 65 -7.16 0.24 -8.45
C TYR A 65 -8.41 -0.55 -8.04
N PRO A 66 -9.45 -0.59 -8.86
CA PRO A 66 -10.74 -1.19 -8.49
C PRO A 66 -10.65 -2.66 -8.12
N GLU A 67 -9.63 -3.36 -8.62
CA GLU A 67 -9.38 -4.75 -8.30
C GLU A 67 -8.70 -4.97 -6.92
N ASP A 68 -8.25 -3.91 -6.27
CA ASP A 68 -7.54 -3.97 -4.99
C ASP A 68 -8.42 -3.71 -3.77
N TYR A 69 -9.73 -3.55 -3.97
CA TYR A 69 -10.68 -3.41 -2.88
C TYR A 69 -12.03 -4.04 -3.23
N ILE A 70 -12.89 -4.13 -2.23
CA ILE A 70 -14.28 -4.57 -2.39
C ILE A 70 -15.17 -3.48 -1.83
N GLU A 71 -16.16 -3.05 -2.61
CA GLU A 71 -17.25 -2.22 -2.09
C GLU A 71 -18.17 -3.09 -1.24
N LEU A 72 -18.38 -2.65 -0.01
CA LEU A 72 -19.27 -3.31 0.94
C LEU A 72 -20.70 -2.76 0.78
N ASP A 73 -21.40 -3.24 -0.23
CA ASP A 73 -22.82 -2.88 -0.43
C ASP A 73 -23.66 -3.56 0.67
N PRO A 74 -24.45 -2.78 1.44
CA PRO A 74 -25.37 -3.34 2.44
C PRO A 74 -26.40 -4.33 1.89
N LYS A 75 -26.65 -4.34 0.58
CA LYS A 75 -27.55 -5.26 -0.09
C LYS A 75 -26.94 -6.64 -0.34
N LEU A 76 -25.61 -6.76 -0.28
CA LEU A 76 -24.94 -8.03 -0.45
C LEU A 76 -25.16 -8.95 0.75
N SER A 77 -25.38 -10.22 0.48
CA SER A 77 -25.45 -11.21 1.55
C SER A 77 -24.06 -11.40 2.21
N ARG A 78 -24.04 -11.80 3.48
CA ARG A 78 -22.80 -12.16 4.18
C ARG A 78 -21.98 -13.20 3.42
N LYS A 79 -22.64 -14.13 2.73
CA LYS A 79 -21.99 -15.17 1.93
C LYS A 79 -21.26 -14.54 0.74
N ASP A 80 -21.88 -13.60 0.04
CA ASP A 80 -21.30 -12.95 -1.13
C ASP A 80 -20.12 -12.06 -0.75
N VAL A 81 -20.26 -11.26 0.33
CA VAL A 81 -19.16 -10.46 0.89
C VAL A 81 -17.99 -11.34 1.27
N ARG A 82 -18.23 -12.44 1.97
CA ARG A 82 -17.18 -13.38 2.37
C ARG A 82 -16.49 -14.01 1.16
N ALA A 83 -17.24 -14.40 0.14
CA ALA A 83 -16.70 -14.94 -1.09
C ALA A 83 -15.85 -13.91 -1.85
N ALA A 84 -16.30 -12.65 -1.89
CA ALA A 84 -15.56 -11.55 -2.51
C ALA A 84 -14.23 -11.28 -1.77
N ILE A 85 -14.26 -11.20 -0.43
CA ILE A 85 -13.05 -11.04 0.40
C ILE A 85 -12.08 -12.20 0.16
N HIS A 86 -12.57 -13.42 0.12
CA HIS A 86 -11.73 -14.58 -0.14
C HIS A 86 -11.07 -14.52 -1.52
N ARG A 87 -11.81 -14.14 -2.56
CA ARG A 87 -11.25 -13.95 -3.92
C ARG A 87 -10.18 -12.87 -3.92
N LEU A 88 -10.44 -11.70 -3.31
CA LEU A 88 -9.48 -10.61 -3.22
C LEU A 88 -8.19 -11.05 -2.53
N LEU A 89 -8.30 -11.65 -1.34
CA LEU A 89 -7.14 -12.04 -0.55
C LEU A 89 -6.29 -13.14 -1.21
N ASN A 90 -6.88 -13.94 -2.11
CA ASN A 90 -6.18 -14.99 -2.85
C ASN A 90 -5.62 -14.51 -4.20
N ARG A 91 -5.75 -13.23 -4.54
CA ARG A 91 -5.10 -12.70 -5.75
C ARG A 91 -3.58 -12.89 -5.68
N PRO A 92 -2.95 -13.24 -6.82
CA PRO A 92 -1.51 -13.49 -6.88
C PRO A 92 -0.67 -12.20 -6.73
N TYR A 93 -1.27 -11.03 -6.84
CA TYR A 93 -0.71 -9.70 -6.60
C TYR A 93 -1.85 -8.69 -6.48
N PHE A 94 -1.52 -7.49 -5.98
CA PHE A 94 -2.37 -6.30 -6.03
C PHE A 94 -1.70 -5.26 -6.93
N ASP A 95 -2.49 -4.42 -7.60
CA ASP A 95 -1.93 -3.36 -8.43
C ASP A 95 -1.21 -2.31 -7.58
N SER A 96 -1.66 -2.06 -6.36
CA SER A 96 -0.98 -1.25 -5.36
C SER A 96 0.41 -1.77 -4.97
N CYS A 97 0.76 -3.04 -5.25
CA CYS A 97 2.11 -3.56 -5.08
C CYS A 97 3.16 -2.82 -5.93
N ARG A 98 2.72 -2.04 -6.94
CA ARG A 98 3.59 -1.15 -7.73
C ARG A 98 4.22 -0.06 -6.89
N HIS A 99 3.58 0.32 -5.78
CA HIS A 99 4.01 1.38 -4.87
C HIS A 99 4.72 0.86 -3.62
N CYS A 100 4.88 -0.46 -3.48
CA CYS A 100 5.33 -1.10 -2.25
C CYS A 100 6.64 -1.86 -2.44
N GLU A 101 7.56 -1.76 -1.46
CA GLU A 101 8.77 -2.60 -1.43
C GLU A 101 8.51 -4.01 -0.91
N GLY A 102 7.33 -4.24 -0.33
CA GLY A 102 6.99 -5.47 0.36
C GLY A 102 7.44 -5.46 1.82
N GLU A 103 6.76 -6.27 2.65
CA GLU A 103 7.21 -6.49 4.03
C GLU A 103 8.50 -7.33 4.02
N GLY A 104 9.50 -6.85 4.73
CA GLY A 104 10.83 -7.46 4.78
C GLY A 104 11.74 -7.05 3.63
N GLY A 105 11.27 -6.23 2.69
CA GLY A 105 12.14 -5.58 1.72
C GLY A 105 13.04 -4.58 2.42
N ASN A 106 14.33 -4.86 2.45
CA ASN A 106 15.32 -3.88 2.90
C ASN A 106 15.38 -2.78 1.84
N THR A 107 14.61 -1.70 2.06
CA THR A 107 14.54 -0.59 1.11
C THR A 107 15.83 0.23 1.05
N GLY A 108 16.75 -0.01 1.98
CA GLY A 108 17.97 0.77 2.13
C GLY A 108 17.73 2.27 2.41
N VAL A 109 16.49 2.70 2.44
CA VAL A 109 16.11 4.08 2.71
C VAL A 109 15.54 4.16 4.12
N THR A 110 16.30 4.74 5.01
CA THR A 110 15.85 5.12 6.36
C THR A 110 15.26 6.52 6.26
N ALA A 111 13.98 6.66 6.57
CA ALA A 111 13.40 7.98 6.74
C ALA A 111 14.00 8.63 7.99
N ILE A 112 14.39 9.87 7.88
CA ILE A 112 14.68 10.69 9.06
C ILE A 112 13.40 10.76 9.87
N ALA A 113 13.47 10.45 11.18
CA ALA A 113 12.33 10.57 12.06
C ALA A 113 11.72 11.97 11.90
N GLY A 114 10.42 12.03 11.59
CA GLY A 114 9.77 13.30 11.30
C GLY A 114 9.88 14.23 12.51
N VAL A 115 10.58 15.33 12.32
CA VAL A 115 10.51 16.46 13.26
C VAL A 115 9.17 17.13 12.99
N GLN A 116 8.30 17.20 14.01
CA GLN A 116 7.10 18.02 13.91
C GLN A 116 7.53 19.49 13.74
N GLY A 117 7.59 19.93 12.51
CA GLY A 117 7.85 21.32 12.11
C GLY A 117 6.69 21.79 11.25
N PHE A 118 6.52 23.09 11.14
CA PHE A 118 5.57 23.66 10.21
C PHE A 118 6.01 23.28 8.78
N TYR A 119 5.21 22.43 8.11
CA TYR A 119 5.44 22.09 6.73
C TYR A 119 4.81 23.20 5.88
N GLU A 120 5.62 23.97 5.17
CA GLU A 120 5.14 24.54 3.92
C GLU A 120 4.85 23.36 2.98
N VAL A 121 3.60 23.28 2.53
CA VAL A 121 3.23 22.31 1.50
C VAL A 121 3.96 22.75 0.24
N VAL A 122 5.13 22.20 0.00
CA VAL A 122 5.80 22.33 -1.29
C VAL A 122 4.91 21.58 -2.26
N LYS A 123 4.12 22.32 -3.07
CA LYS A 123 3.38 21.72 -4.18
C LYS A 123 4.39 20.94 -5.00
N ALA A 124 4.15 19.63 -5.10
CA ALA A 124 4.96 18.78 -5.97
C ALA A 124 5.03 19.46 -7.35
N PRO A 125 6.21 19.59 -7.96
CA PRO A 125 6.31 20.14 -9.29
C PRO A 125 5.38 19.33 -10.19
N ALA A 126 4.55 20.02 -10.97
CA ALA A 126 3.69 19.36 -11.95
C ALA A 126 4.59 18.46 -12.81
N LEU A 127 4.31 17.16 -12.81
CA LEU A 127 4.99 16.25 -13.70
C LEU A 127 4.82 16.76 -15.11
N PRO A 128 5.90 16.91 -15.89
CA PRO A 128 5.78 17.34 -17.26
C PRO A 128 4.91 16.33 -18.02
N ALA A 129 3.84 16.84 -18.63
CA ALA A 129 2.95 16.10 -19.50
C ALA A 129 3.67 15.80 -20.84
N GLU A 130 4.72 15.00 -20.81
CA GLU A 130 5.38 14.59 -22.04
C GLU A 130 5.74 13.11 -22.03
N LYS A 131 5.21 12.48 -23.07
CA LYS A 131 5.57 11.17 -23.66
C LYS A 131 4.85 9.94 -23.12
N ILE A 132 3.54 9.92 -23.41
CA ILE A 132 2.90 8.67 -23.83
C ILE A 132 2.85 8.73 -25.36
N HIS A 133 3.90 8.28 -26.03
CA HIS A 133 3.89 7.88 -27.43
C HIS A 133 4.81 6.67 -27.59
N GLY A 134 4.21 5.61 -28.10
CA GLY A 134 4.91 4.41 -28.58
C GLY A 134 4.49 3.15 -27.87
#